data_0392a8f158312da4bf3c90b2f911c504
#
_entry.id   0392a8f158312da4bf3c90b2f911c504
#
_cell.length_a   1.000
_cell.length_b   1.000
_cell.length_c   1.000
_cell.angle_alpha   90.00
_cell.angle_beta   90.00
_cell.angle_gamma   90.00
#
_symmetry.space_group_name_H-M   'P 1'
#
loop_
_entity.id
_entity.type
_entity.pdbx_description
1 polymer ?
#
loop_
_entity_poly.entity_id
_entity_poly.type
_entity_poly.pdbx_seq_one_letter_code
_entity_poly.pdbx_strand_id
1 'polypeptide(L)'
;INLTNLIAEGKDYYDVTNLWIRLPDGSIKKNGVTDPVDINTLPPVTDIGLFDKKRFYRPMGGKIRRLLPVETHRGCPYPCSFCNSPSQNRLYEAQTSKPFFRKKKMSIVKQEIEEHVKKWKVNYIAFWADTFLAWNNKEFEEFCEMYSEFKLPFWCNTRIETISEYKL
;
A
#
# COMPACT_ATOMS: atom_id res chain seq x y z
N ILE A 1 16.05 7.97 -0.36
CA ILE A 1 16.88 8.69 -1.37
C ILE A 1 17.84 9.65 -0.66
N ASN A 2 17.38 10.51 0.26
CA ASN A 2 18.26 11.47 0.94
C ASN A 2 19.41 10.78 1.70
N LEU A 3 19.13 9.77 2.50
CA LEU A 3 20.14 9.01 3.24
C LEU A 3 21.22 8.41 2.31
N THR A 4 20.80 7.76 1.24
CA THR A 4 21.72 7.13 0.28
C THR A 4 22.63 8.13 -0.41
N ASN A 5 22.09 9.32 -0.74
CA ASN A 5 22.88 10.39 -1.35
C ASN A 5 23.92 10.94 -0.37
N LEU A 6 23.53 11.21 0.90
CA LEU A 6 24.46 11.68 1.91
C LEU A 6 25.60 10.67 2.17
N ILE A 7 25.28 9.38 2.24
CA ILE A 7 26.30 8.33 2.39
C ILE A 7 27.22 8.29 1.17
N ALA A 8 26.70 8.36 -0.06
CA ALA A 8 27.49 8.34 -1.28
C ALA A 8 28.42 9.56 -1.39
N GLU A 9 28.00 10.70 -0.87
CA GLU A 9 28.76 11.95 -0.82
C GLU A 9 29.71 12.07 0.38
N GLY A 10 29.74 11.06 1.27
CA GLY A 10 30.54 11.11 2.51
C GLY A 10 30.11 12.17 3.51
N LYS A 11 28.86 12.63 3.42
CA LYS A 11 28.29 13.65 4.29
C LYS A 11 27.68 13.06 5.55
N ASP A 12 27.55 13.89 6.57
CA ASP A 12 26.85 13.53 7.80
C ASP A 12 25.36 13.24 7.53
N TYR A 13 24.86 12.13 8.07
CA TYR A 13 23.48 11.67 7.93
C TYR A 13 22.76 11.46 9.27
N TYR A 14 23.39 11.82 10.39
CA TYR A 14 22.84 11.56 11.73
C TYR A 14 21.54 12.30 12.02
N ASP A 15 21.25 13.40 11.30
CA ASP A 15 20.04 14.21 11.46
C ASP A 15 18.94 13.93 10.40
N VAL A 16 19.12 12.89 9.59
CA VAL A 16 18.13 12.54 8.58
C VAL A 16 16.83 12.11 9.26
N THR A 17 15.72 12.76 8.91
CA THR A 17 14.38 12.42 9.39
C THR A 17 13.98 10.99 9.02
N ASN A 18 13.11 10.37 9.80
CA ASN A 18 12.72 8.96 9.72
C ASN A 18 13.84 7.95 10.01
N LEU A 19 15.00 8.39 10.49
CA LEU A 19 16.13 7.54 10.78
C LEU A 19 16.34 7.42 12.30
N TRP A 20 16.47 6.18 12.78
CA TRP A 20 16.93 5.87 14.11
C TRP A 20 18.31 5.26 14.00
N ILE A 21 19.27 5.81 14.76
CA ILE A 21 20.69 5.45 14.64
C ILE A 21 21.20 5.00 15.99
N ARG A 22 21.86 3.85 16.01
CA ARG A 22 22.63 3.42 17.17
C ARG A 22 23.99 4.13 17.16
N LEU A 23 24.25 4.88 18.19
CA LEU A 23 25.51 5.61 18.36
C LEU A 23 26.64 4.69 18.91
N PRO A 24 27.90 5.09 18.80
CA PRO A 24 29.04 4.30 19.30
C PRO A 24 28.99 3.99 20.79
N ASP A 25 28.38 4.84 21.60
CA ASP A 25 28.14 4.64 23.03
C ASP A 25 27.01 3.67 23.35
N GLY A 26 26.33 3.12 22.31
CA GLY A 26 25.20 2.20 22.42
C GLY A 26 23.85 2.88 22.58
N SER A 27 23.77 4.18 22.74
CA SER A 27 22.51 4.93 22.77
C SER A 27 21.84 4.96 21.40
N ILE A 28 20.53 5.27 21.37
CA ILE A 28 19.75 5.36 20.13
C ILE A 28 19.30 6.80 19.93
N LYS A 29 19.84 7.46 18.89
CA LYS A 29 19.34 8.74 18.40
C LYS A 29 18.07 8.48 17.57
N LYS A 30 16.96 9.10 17.98
CA LYS A 30 15.66 8.98 17.32
C LYS A 30 15.34 10.30 16.63
N ASN A 31 15.43 10.35 15.32
CA ASN A 31 15.00 11.51 14.57
C ASN A 31 13.47 11.46 14.35
N GLY A 32 12.85 12.63 14.26
CA GLY A 32 11.42 12.76 14.02
C GLY A 32 10.99 12.20 12.67
N VAL A 33 9.70 11.94 12.52
CA VAL A 33 9.13 11.48 11.23
C VAL A 33 8.64 12.66 10.40
N THR A 34 8.71 12.54 9.08
CA THR A 34 8.13 13.48 8.14
C THR A 34 6.71 13.05 7.77
N ASP A 35 5.95 13.95 7.15
CA ASP A 35 4.68 13.62 6.53
C ASP A 35 4.82 12.39 5.63
N PRO A 36 3.88 11.44 5.68
CA PRO A 36 3.90 10.30 4.80
C PRO A 36 3.69 10.75 3.35
N VAL A 37 4.38 10.10 2.42
CA VAL A 37 4.26 10.38 0.99
C VAL A 37 2.80 10.27 0.56
N ASP A 38 2.30 11.25 -0.18
CA ASP A 38 1.01 11.13 -0.84
C ASP A 38 1.11 10.09 -1.96
N ILE A 39 0.45 8.96 -1.76
CA ILE A 39 0.48 7.83 -2.70
C ILE A 39 -0.17 8.15 -4.05
N ASN A 40 -0.90 9.26 -4.13
CA ASN A 40 -1.55 9.74 -5.36
C ASN A 40 -0.64 10.62 -6.22
N THR A 41 0.53 10.98 -5.70
CA THR A 41 1.57 11.70 -6.47
C THR A 41 2.64 10.76 -7.02
N LEU A 42 2.60 9.48 -6.61
CA LEU A 42 3.51 8.48 -7.14
C LEU A 42 3.06 8.00 -8.53
N PRO A 43 3.99 7.67 -9.42
CA PRO A 43 3.62 7.08 -10.70
C PRO A 43 2.91 5.73 -10.49
N PRO A 44 1.92 5.38 -11.33
CA PRO A 44 1.30 4.06 -11.29
C PRO A 44 2.33 2.94 -11.44
N VAL A 45 2.14 1.85 -10.71
CA VAL A 45 3.01 0.67 -10.81
C VAL A 45 2.61 -0.13 -12.06
N THR A 46 3.27 0.12 -13.17
CA THR A 46 2.96 -0.51 -14.46
C THR A 46 4.08 -1.41 -14.98
N ASP A 47 5.31 -1.22 -14.51
CA ASP A 47 6.44 -2.06 -14.91
C ASP A 47 6.88 -3.00 -13.78
N ILE A 48 6.65 -4.28 -13.99
CA ILE A 48 7.05 -5.38 -13.11
C ILE A 48 8.10 -6.28 -13.78
N GLY A 49 8.73 -5.80 -14.84
CA GLY A 49 9.74 -6.54 -15.62
C GLY A 49 10.98 -6.92 -14.83
N LEU A 50 11.24 -6.26 -13.70
CA LEU A 50 12.33 -6.58 -12.77
C LEU A 50 12.13 -7.92 -12.03
N PHE A 51 10.90 -8.43 -11.99
CA PHE A 51 10.59 -9.65 -11.26
C PHE A 51 10.56 -10.87 -12.20
N ASP A 52 11.02 -12.02 -11.69
CA ASP A 52 10.89 -13.28 -12.42
C ASP A 52 9.40 -13.56 -12.71
N LYS A 53 9.10 -13.78 -13.99
CA LYS A 53 7.72 -14.03 -14.46
C LYS A 53 7.06 -15.24 -13.80
N LYS A 54 7.82 -16.22 -13.32
CA LYS A 54 7.31 -17.39 -12.57
C LYS A 54 6.64 -16.96 -11.27
N ARG A 55 7.04 -15.86 -10.67
CA ARG A 55 6.45 -15.31 -9.42
C ARG A 55 5.03 -14.82 -9.57
N PHE A 56 4.56 -14.57 -10.79
CA PHE A 56 3.19 -14.12 -11.05
C PHE A 56 2.17 -15.27 -11.06
N TYR A 57 2.62 -16.51 -11.12
CA TYR A 57 1.73 -17.65 -11.10
C TYR A 57 1.46 -18.12 -9.67
N ARG A 58 0.18 -18.16 -9.29
CA ARG A 58 -0.28 -18.56 -7.97
C ARG A 58 -1.48 -19.50 -8.06
N PRO A 59 -1.56 -20.51 -7.19
CA PRO A 59 -2.76 -21.33 -7.05
C PRO A 59 -3.84 -20.52 -6.32
N MET A 60 -4.92 -20.19 -7.02
CA MET A 60 -6.05 -19.43 -6.49
C MET A 60 -7.36 -20.08 -6.94
N GLY A 61 -8.23 -20.46 -5.96
CA GLY A 61 -9.50 -21.09 -6.27
C GLY A 61 -9.39 -22.39 -7.08
N GLY A 62 -8.40 -23.25 -6.75
CA GLY A 62 -8.17 -24.52 -7.42
C GLY A 62 -7.57 -24.43 -8.84
N LYS A 63 -7.15 -23.24 -9.28
CA LYS A 63 -6.56 -23.00 -10.60
C LYS A 63 -5.25 -22.23 -10.48
N ILE A 64 -4.31 -22.45 -11.39
CA ILE A 64 -3.13 -21.59 -11.51
C ILE A 64 -3.55 -20.29 -12.21
N ARG A 65 -3.40 -19.19 -11.50
CA ARG A 65 -3.74 -17.84 -11.97
C ARG A 65 -2.47 -17.02 -12.20
N ARG A 66 -2.53 -16.14 -13.17
CA ARG A 66 -1.52 -15.10 -13.34
C ARG A 66 -1.98 -13.87 -12.54
N LEU A 67 -1.41 -13.73 -11.35
CA LEU A 67 -1.84 -12.79 -10.33
C LEU A 67 -0.83 -11.68 -10.16
N LEU A 68 -1.32 -10.44 -10.00
CA LEU A 68 -0.53 -9.31 -9.53
C LEU A 68 -1.20 -8.60 -8.35
N PRO A 69 -0.39 -8.08 -7.41
CA PRO A 69 -0.89 -7.21 -6.37
C PRO A 69 -1.20 -5.81 -6.92
N VAL A 70 -2.30 -5.23 -6.45
CA VAL A 70 -2.67 -3.83 -6.67
C VAL A 70 -2.95 -3.19 -5.33
N GLU A 71 -2.19 -2.16 -4.98
CA GLU A 71 -2.37 -1.43 -3.71
C GLU A 71 -3.52 -0.44 -3.83
N THR A 72 -4.50 -0.51 -2.93
CA THR A 72 -5.61 0.44 -2.85
C THR A 72 -5.51 1.38 -1.67
N HIS A 73 -4.89 0.91 -0.58
CA HIS A 73 -4.72 1.65 0.66
C HIS A 73 -3.31 1.42 1.20
N ARG A 74 -2.80 2.40 1.94
CA ARG A 74 -1.59 2.26 2.74
C ARG A 74 -1.86 2.66 4.17
N GLY A 75 -1.55 1.76 5.11
CA GLY A 75 -1.93 1.84 6.52
C GLY A 75 -3.35 1.34 6.77
N CYS A 76 -3.76 1.34 8.04
CA CYS A 76 -5.06 0.83 8.48
C CYS A 76 -5.65 1.76 9.55
N PRO A 77 -6.95 2.11 9.50
CA PRO A 77 -7.56 3.00 10.49
C PRO A 77 -7.99 2.31 11.78
N TYR A 78 -7.90 0.98 11.88
CA TYR A 78 -8.45 0.21 13.00
C TYR A 78 -7.47 0.03 14.15
N PRO A 79 -7.95 0.13 15.42
CA PRO A 79 -7.12 0.05 16.62
C PRO A 79 -6.96 -1.37 17.18
N CYS A 80 -6.66 -2.36 16.35
CA CYS A 80 -6.49 -3.74 16.79
C CYS A 80 -5.34 -3.89 17.80
N SER A 81 -5.58 -4.49 18.97
CA SER A 81 -4.60 -4.60 20.07
C SER A 81 -3.34 -5.41 19.73
N PHE A 82 -3.44 -6.35 18.81
CA PHE A 82 -2.35 -7.22 18.36
C PHE A 82 -1.59 -6.69 17.15
N CYS A 83 -2.03 -5.55 16.56
CA CYS A 83 -1.49 -5.01 15.33
C CYS A 83 -0.57 -3.81 15.59
N ASN A 84 0.39 -3.57 14.69
CA ASN A 84 1.27 -2.42 14.74
C ASN A 84 0.63 -1.12 14.20
N SER A 85 -0.42 -1.20 13.36
CA SER A 85 -1.05 -0.03 12.75
C SER A 85 -1.50 1.04 13.74
N PRO A 86 -2.07 0.73 14.92
CA PRO A 86 -2.40 1.74 15.92
C PRO A 86 -1.21 2.53 16.43
N SER A 87 -0.05 1.88 16.58
CA SER A 87 1.19 2.56 17.00
C SER A 87 1.71 3.48 15.91
N GLN A 88 1.62 3.07 14.66
CA GLN A 88 1.97 3.91 13.51
C GLN A 88 1.03 5.13 13.41
N ASN A 89 -0.29 4.93 13.53
CA ASN A 89 -1.25 6.02 13.53
C ASN A 89 -0.90 7.07 14.59
N ARG A 90 -0.71 6.65 15.86
CA ARG A 90 -0.33 7.56 16.95
C ARG A 90 0.99 8.28 16.69
N LEU A 91 1.98 7.59 16.13
CA LEU A 91 3.29 8.19 15.81
C LEU A 91 3.15 9.30 14.78
N TYR A 92 2.39 9.04 13.70
CA TYR A 92 2.20 10.03 12.64
C TYR A 92 1.29 11.18 13.09
N GLU A 93 0.22 10.91 13.82
CA GLU A 93 -0.67 11.93 14.41
C GLU A 93 0.09 12.87 15.35
N ALA A 94 1.05 12.37 16.12
CA ALA A 94 1.83 13.17 17.07
C ALA A 94 2.92 14.02 16.41
N GLN A 95 3.40 13.67 15.22
CA GLN A 95 4.60 14.27 14.63
C GLN A 95 4.42 14.84 13.23
N THR A 96 3.28 14.60 12.59
CA THR A 96 3.05 15.00 11.19
C THR A 96 1.68 15.66 11.01
N SER A 97 1.50 16.32 9.86
CA SER A 97 0.23 16.97 9.50
C SER A 97 -0.71 16.07 8.70
N LYS A 98 -0.26 14.88 8.30
CA LYS A 98 -0.99 13.97 7.42
C LYS A 98 -1.23 12.61 8.09
N PRO A 99 -2.40 11.99 7.85
CA PRO A 99 -2.73 10.70 8.44
C PRO A 99 -1.82 9.59 7.89
N PHE A 100 -1.57 8.58 8.71
CA PHE A 100 -0.90 7.36 8.29
C PHE A 100 -1.74 6.55 7.29
N PHE A 101 -3.05 6.44 7.52
CA PHE A 101 -3.97 5.77 6.63
C PHE A 101 -4.29 6.63 5.41
N ARG A 102 -3.96 6.15 4.22
CA ARG A 102 -4.11 6.87 2.94
C ARG A 102 -4.71 5.95 1.90
N LYS A 103 -5.57 6.52 1.05
CA LYS A 103 -6.27 5.80 -0.03
C LYS A 103 -5.74 6.27 -1.38
N LYS A 104 -5.59 5.32 -2.29
CA LYS A 104 -5.24 5.60 -3.68
C LYS A 104 -6.51 5.98 -4.45
N LYS A 105 -6.42 6.98 -5.34
CA LYS A 105 -7.53 7.37 -6.22
C LYS A 105 -7.91 6.21 -7.14
N MET A 106 -9.19 6.00 -7.37
CA MET A 106 -9.69 4.93 -8.24
C MET A 106 -9.17 5.04 -9.67
N SER A 107 -8.94 6.25 -10.18
CA SER A 107 -8.33 6.46 -11.51
C SER A 107 -6.92 5.87 -11.62
N ILE A 108 -6.11 5.95 -10.56
CA ILE A 108 -4.76 5.36 -10.53
C ILE A 108 -4.86 3.84 -10.43
N VAL A 109 -5.73 3.33 -9.57
CA VAL A 109 -6.00 1.88 -9.44
C VAL A 109 -6.45 1.30 -10.78
N LYS A 110 -7.37 1.97 -11.46
CA LYS A 110 -7.84 1.59 -12.81
C LYS A 110 -6.68 1.50 -13.80
N GLN A 111 -5.87 2.53 -13.89
CA GLN A 111 -4.72 2.57 -14.80
C GLN A 111 -3.72 1.42 -14.53
N GLU A 112 -3.42 1.13 -13.26
CA GLU A 112 -2.55 0.00 -12.90
C GLU A 112 -3.14 -1.34 -13.36
N ILE A 113 -4.45 -1.56 -13.15
CA ILE A 113 -5.12 -2.80 -13.57
C ILE A 113 -5.13 -2.93 -15.09
N GLU A 114 -5.48 -1.86 -15.82
CA GLU A 114 -5.48 -1.84 -17.29
C GLU A 114 -4.11 -2.25 -17.86
N GLU A 115 -3.04 -1.63 -17.36
CA GLU A 115 -1.69 -1.95 -17.80
C GLU A 115 -1.30 -3.39 -17.43
N HIS A 116 -1.68 -3.87 -16.25
CA HIS A 116 -1.40 -5.23 -15.83
C HIS A 116 -2.12 -6.26 -16.71
N VAL A 117 -3.39 -6.02 -17.04
CA VAL A 117 -4.15 -6.89 -17.94
C VAL A 117 -3.57 -6.84 -19.35
N LYS A 118 -3.32 -5.66 -19.89
CA LYS A 118 -2.85 -5.46 -21.25
C LYS A 118 -1.42 -5.98 -21.46
N LYS A 119 -0.47 -5.52 -20.65
CA LYS A 119 0.97 -5.81 -20.81
C LYS A 119 1.34 -7.17 -20.27
N TRP A 120 0.81 -7.55 -19.10
CA TRP A 120 1.24 -8.72 -18.35
C TRP A 120 0.23 -9.88 -18.39
N LYS A 121 -0.90 -9.73 -19.10
CA LYS A 121 -1.94 -10.76 -19.26
C LYS A 121 -2.41 -11.33 -17.93
N VAL A 122 -2.59 -10.46 -16.95
CA VAL A 122 -3.10 -10.80 -15.62
C VAL A 122 -4.55 -11.23 -15.74
N ASN A 123 -4.94 -12.28 -15.03
CA ASN A 123 -6.29 -12.82 -14.98
C ASN A 123 -6.83 -13.02 -13.56
N TYR A 124 -6.13 -12.45 -12.57
CA TYR A 124 -6.51 -12.45 -11.17
C TYR A 124 -5.83 -11.27 -10.45
N ILE A 125 -6.55 -10.53 -9.65
CA ILE A 125 -6.00 -9.41 -8.88
C ILE A 125 -5.92 -9.79 -7.40
N ALA A 126 -4.81 -9.45 -6.74
CA ALA A 126 -4.74 -9.42 -5.29
C ALA A 126 -4.76 -7.96 -4.83
N PHE A 127 -5.88 -7.51 -4.28
CA PHE A 127 -5.91 -6.16 -3.70
C PHE A 127 -5.15 -6.13 -2.40
N TRP A 128 -4.06 -5.36 -2.41
CA TRP A 128 -3.16 -5.22 -1.28
C TRP A 128 -3.59 -4.02 -0.44
N ALA A 129 -4.30 -4.31 0.61
CA ALA A 129 -4.71 -3.34 1.62
C ALA A 129 -4.86 -4.08 2.96
N ASP A 130 -4.48 -3.45 4.07
CA ASP A 130 -4.62 -4.06 5.41
C ASP A 130 -6.09 -4.35 5.76
N THR A 131 -7.00 -3.52 5.25
CA THR A 131 -8.46 -3.72 5.34
C THR A 131 -9.12 -3.16 4.09
N PHE A 132 -9.34 -4.00 3.09
CA PHE A 132 -9.82 -3.60 1.78
C PHE A 132 -11.16 -2.84 1.81
N LEU A 133 -12.12 -3.27 2.62
CA LEU A 133 -13.43 -2.63 2.74
C LEU A 133 -13.46 -1.42 3.72
N ALA A 134 -12.31 -0.84 4.07
CA ALA A 134 -12.24 0.40 4.85
C ALA A 134 -12.64 1.64 4.02
N TRP A 135 -13.53 1.49 3.08
CA TRP A 135 -14.16 2.56 2.31
C TRP A 135 -15.52 2.92 2.90
N ASN A 136 -15.91 4.19 2.76
CA ASN A 136 -17.30 4.58 2.91
C ASN A 136 -18.13 4.08 1.70
N ASN A 137 -19.45 4.22 1.75
CA ASN A 137 -20.33 3.68 0.72
C ASN A 137 -20.05 4.28 -0.66
N LYS A 138 -19.84 5.60 -0.74
CA LYS A 138 -19.54 6.28 -2.00
C LYS A 138 -18.23 5.78 -2.62
N GLU A 139 -17.18 5.67 -1.83
CA GLU A 139 -15.88 5.14 -2.29
C GLU A 139 -15.99 3.68 -2.75
N PHE A 140 -16.84 2.91 -2.08
CA PHE A 140 -17.09 1.53 -2.47
C PHE A 140 -17.87 1.43 -3.79
N GLU A 141 -18.86 2.31 -4.01
CA GLU A 141 -19.54 2.44 -5.29
C GLU A 141 -18.58 2.79 -6.43
N GLU A 142 -17.71 3.81 -6.21
CA GLU A 142 -16.68 4.19 -7.18
C GLU A 142 -15.75 3.00 -7.53
N PHE A 143 -15.42 2.18 -6.53
CA PHE A 143 -14.65 0.95 -6.78
C PHE A 143 -15.47 -0.06 -7.61
N CYS A 144 -16.72 -0.31 -7.27
CA CYS A 144 -17.58 -1.26 -7.98
C CYS A 144 -17.79 -0.84 -9.44
N GLU A 145 -18.08 0.43 -9.70
CA GLU A 145 -18.21 0.98 -11.04
C GLU A 145 -16.93 0.76 -11.85
N MET A 146 -15.81 1.20 -11.33
CA MET A 146 -14.51 1.04 -11.97
C MET A 146 -14.17 -0.43 -12.23
N TYR A 147 -14.39 -1.31 -11.24
CA TYR A 147 -13.95 -2.70 -11.33
C TYR A 147 -14.89 -3.57 -12.20
N SER A 148 -16.14 -3.16 -12.37
CA SER A 148 -17.12 -3.82 -13.27
C SER A 148 -16.64 -3.94 -14.71
N GLU A 149 -15.74 -3.05 -15.15
CA GLU A 149 -15.16 -3.08 -16.49
C GLU A 149 -14.20 -4.26 -16.70
N PHE A 150 -13.54 -4.73 -15.64
CA PHE A 150 -12.53 -5.78 -15.72
C PHE A 150 -13.10 -7.19 -15.56
N LYS A 151 -14.08 -7.36 -14.70
CA LYS A 151 -14.74 -8.65 -14.39
C LYS A 151 -13.74 -9.78 -14.06
N LEU A 152 -12.60 -9.44 -13.47
CA LEU A 152 -11.61 -10.41 -13.05
C LEU A 152 -11.93 -10.92 -11.65
N PRO A 153 -11.68 -12.19 -11.34
CA PRO A 153 -11.71 -12.64 -9.96
C PRO A 153 -10.60 -11.97 -9.18
N PHE A 154 -10.84 -11.68 -7.91
CA PHE A 154 -9.85 -11.08 -7.02
C PHE A 154 -9.84 -11.69 -5.64
N TRP A 155 -8.80 -11.39 -4.90
CA TRP A 155 -8.64 -11.67 -3.49
C TRP A 155 -8.30 -10.38 -2.74
N CYS A 156 -8.78 -10.27 -1.51
CA CYS A 156 -8.45 -9.16 -0.63
C CYS A 156 -8.47 -9.59 0.83
N ASN A 157 -7.77 -8.84 1.69
CA ASN A 157 -7.90 -8.89 3.14
C ASN A 157 -8.93 -7.86 3.59
N THR A 158 -9.83 -8.26 4.46
CA THR A 158 -10.74 -7.31 5.12
C THR A 158 -11.11 -7.79 6.51
N ARG A 159 -11.66 -6.89 7.31
CA ARG A 159 -12.22 -7.20 8.62
C ARG A 159 -13.70 -7.53 8.47
N ILE A 160 -14.20 -8.49 9.27
CA ILE A 160 -15.60 -8.89 9.20
C ILE A 160 -16.56 -7.73 9.49
N GLU A 161 -16.17 -6.81 10.37
CA GLU A 161 -16.96 -5.62 10.72
C GLU A 161 -17.11 -4.61 9.58
N THR A 162 -16.30 -4.72 8.54
CA THR A 162 -16.40 -3.87 7.35
C THR A 162 -17.33 -4.43 6.28
N ILE A 163 -17.78 -5.68 6.47
CA ILE A 163 -18.73 -6.34 5.59
C ILE A 163 -20.14 -5.93 6.05
N SER A 164 -20.85 -5.19 5.23
CA SER A 164 -22.23 -4.79 5.45
C SER A 164 -23.11 -5.34 4.32
N GLU A 165 -24.44 -5.40 4.54
CA GLU A 165 -25.39 -5.79 3.48
C GLU A 165 -25.21 -4.95 2.21
N TYR A 166 -24.84 -3.68 2.36
CA TYR A 166 -24.57 -2.79 1.24
C TYR A 166 -23.32 -3.19 0.41
N LYS A 167 -22.37 -3.92 1.01
CA LYS A 167 -21.09 -4.30 0.37
C LYS A 167 -21.05 -5.78 -0.04
N LEU A 168 -22.16 -6.47 0.05
CA LEU A 168 -22.35 -7.84 -0.39
C LEU A 168 -23.07 -7.88 -1.74
#